data_72eb8feee2b401a32d88c7ad99db2d13
#
_entry.id   72eb8feee2b401a32d88c7ad99db2d13
#
_cell.length_a   1.000
_cell.length_b   1.000
_cell.length_c   1.000
_cell.angle_alpha   90.00
_cell.angle_beta   90.00
_cell.angle_gamma   90.00
#
_symmetry.space_group_name_H-M   'P 1'
#
loop_
_entity.id
_entity.type
_entity.pdbx_description
1 polymer ?
#
loop_
_entity_poly.entity_id
_entity_poly.type
_entity_poly.pdbx_seq_one_letter_code
_entity_poly.pdbx_strand_id
1 'polypeptide(L)'
;DLILTSGGVSVGEEDHIKPAVEQLGALDLWQIAMKPGKPFAHGTVRRDAGAGTDAGRACHFIGLPGNPVSSYITFLLLVRPFLLRLQGAREIALKTIVLPAHFSLGRADKRREFLRVRRNAQGGLELFANQSSGVLTSTHWADGLVDHPAGATIAAGDTVRFIPLAELMA
;
A
#
# COMPACT_ATOMS: atom_id res chain seq x y z
N ASP A 1 -4.32 18.62 -8.42
CA ASP A 1 -3.21 17.77 -8.78
C ASP A 1 -3.47 16.30 -8.47
N LEU A 2 -4.06 15.97 -7.31
CA LEU A 2 -4.43 14.62 -6.90
C LEU A 2 -5.76 14.61 -6.14
N ILE A 3 -6.66 13.71 -6.51
CA ILE A 3 -7.83 13.29 -5.73
C ILE A 3 -7.48 11.97 -5.09
N LEU A 4 -7.56 11.90 -3.76
CA LEU A 4 -7.33 10.69 -2.98
C LEU A 4 -8.61 10.31 -2.24
N THR A 5 -9.07 9.07 -2.41
CA THR A 5 -10.22 8.52 -1.68
C THR A 5 -9.81 7.32 -0.84
N SER A 6 -10.54 7.06 0.23
CA SER A 6 -10.42 5.84 1.04
C SER A 6 -11.79 5.17 1.10
N GLY A 7 -11.87 3.92 0.64
CA GLY A 7 -13.12 3.22 0.37
C GLY A 7 -13.68 3.54 -1.02
N GLY A 8 -14.79 2.88 -1.38
CA GLY A 8 -15.45 3.06 -2.67
C GLY A 8 -14.70 2.47 -3.88
N VAL A 9 -13.70 1.64 -3.65
CA VAL A 9 -12.89 1.00 -4.71
C VAL A 9 -12.93 -0.52 -4.65
N SER A 10 -13.98 -1.08 -4.05
CA SER A 10 -14.21 -2.51 -4.00
C SER A 10 -15.21 -2.93 -5.08
N VAL A 11 -15.68 -4.17 -5.05
CA VAL A 11 -16.68 -4.74 -5.97
C VAL A 11 -18.11 -4.73 -5.36
N GLY A 12 -18.36 -3.85 -4.38
CA GLY A 12 -19.68 -3.71 -3.75
C GLY A 12 -20.70 -3.01 -4.65
N GLU A 13 -21.98 -3.34 -4.52
CA GLU A 13 -23.08 -2.76 -5.29
C GLU A 13 -23.24 -1.24 -5.05
N GLU A 14 -22.76 -0.72 -3.91
CA GLU A 14 -22.80 0.70 -3.55
C GLU A 14 -21.50 1.46 -3.91
N ASP A 15 -20.66 0.89 -4.77
CA ASP A 15 -19.39 1.52 -5.16
C ASP A 15 -19.61 2.47 -6.35
N HIS A 16 -19.92 3.73 -6.05
CA HIS A 16 -20.15 4.78 -7.03
C HIS A 16 -18.87 5.47 -7.52
N ILE A 17 -17.74 5.23 -6.91
CA ILE A 17 -16.46 5.90 -7.25
C ILE A 17 -15.99 5.48 -8.63
N LYS A 18 -16.02 4.20 -8.95
CA LYS A 18 -15.59 3.69 -10.25
C LYS A 18 -16.37 4.31 -11.41
N PRO A 19 -17.71 4.24 -11.45
CA PRO A 19 -18.51 4.88 -12.51
C PRO A 19 -18.28 6.39 -12.60
N ALA A 20 -18.13 7.09 -11.47
CA ALA A 20 -17.88 8.52 -11.46
C ALA A 20 -16.52 8.88 -12.10
N VAL A 21 -15.46 8.15 -11.76
CA VAL A 21 -14.13 8.37 -12.35
C VAL A 21 -14.14 8.04 -13.85
N GLU A 22 -14.79 6.96 -14.27
CA GLU A 22 -14.91 6.58 -15.69
C GLU A 22 -15.71 7.61 -16.50
N GLN A 23 -16.71 8.25 -15.90
CA GLN A 23 -17.48 9.31 -16.52
C GLN A 23 -16.69 10.62 -16.66
N LEU A 24 -15.91 10.98 -15.65
CA LEU A 24 -15.17 12.24 -15.59
C LEU A 24 -13.76 12.16 -16.17
N GLY A 25 -13.27 10.96 -16.47
CA GLY A 25 -11.89 10.77 -16.91
C GLY A 25 -11.62 9.36 -17.39
N ALA A 26 -10.51 8.78 -16.93
CA ALA A 26 -10.09 7.42 -17.25
C ALA A 26 -9.60 6.69 -16.00
N LEU A 27 -9.87 5.40 -15.94
CA LEU A 27 -9.37 4.51 -14.89
C LEU A 27 -8.36 3.53 -15.50
N ASP A 28 -7.09 3.66 -15.09
CA ASP A 28 -5.98 2.89 -15.67
C ASP A 28 -5.73 1.57 -14.91
N LEU A 29 -5.99 1.56 -13.60
CA LEU A 29 -5.75 0.43 -12.72
C LEU A 29 -6.87 0.31 -11.69
N TRP A 30 -7.34 -0.92 -11.43
CA TRP A 30 -8.43 -1.16 -10.47
C TRP A 30 -8.06 -2.11 -9.32
N GLN A 31 -7.17 -3.07 -9.54
CA GLN A 31 -6.74 -4.04 -8.54
C GLN A 31 -5.26 -4.37 -8.66
N ILE A 32 -4.65 -4.70 -7.53
CA ILE A 32 -3.24 -5.10 -7.47
C ILE A 32 -3.06 -6.43 -6.73
N ALA A 33 -2.02 -7.17 -7.06
CA ALA A 33 -1.69 -8.45 -6.43
C ALA A 33 -0.88 -8.26 -5.13
N MET A 34 -1.42 -7.48 -4.20
CA MET A 34 -0.80 -7.15 -2.91
C MET A 34 -1.71 -7.51 -1.74
N LYS A 35 -1.10 -7.83 -0.59
CA LYS A 35 -1.80 -8.11 0.67
C LYS A 35 -1.05 -7.47 1.85
N PRO A 36 -1.76 -6.67 2.68
CA PRO A 36 -3.12 -6.17 2.47
C PRO A 36 -3.15 -5.15 1.32
N GLY A 37 -4.34 -4.93 0.73
CA GLY A 37 -4.52 -3.85 -0.23
C GLY A 37 -4.86 -4.24 -1.67
N LYS A 38 -5.52 -5.40 -1.90
CA LYS A 38 -5.96 -5.81 -3.24
C LYS A 38 -6.80 -4.75 -3.97
N PRO A 39 -7.84 -4.13 -3.36
CA PRO A 39 -8.51 -3.00 -3.99
C PRO A 39 -7.59 -1.76 -3.95
N PHE A 40 -7.17 -1.31 -5.12
CA PHE A 40 -6.39 -0.10 -5.30
C PHE A 40 -6.67 0.42 -6.70
N ALA A 41 -7.05 1.67 -6.82
CA ALA A 41 -7.38 2.28 -8.09
C ALA A 41 -6.43 3.43 -8.41
N HIS A 42 -6.10 3.57 -9.69
CA HIS A 42 -5.40 4.72 -10.24
C HIS A 42 -6.05 5.14 -11.54
N GLY A 43 -6.13 6.45 -11.76
CA GLY A 43 -6.69 7.01 -12.98
C GLY A 43 -6.45 8.52 -13.07
N THR A 44 -7.16 9.14 -13.99
CA THR A 44 -7.16 10.58 -14.21
C THR A 44 -8.57 11.12 -14.33
N VAL A 45 -8.78 12.34 -13.84
CA VAL A 45 -10.03 13.08 -13.94
C VAL A 45 -9.74 14.39 -14.68
N ARG A 46 -10.62 14.73 -15.64
CA ARG A 46 -10.52 15.99 -16.37
C ARG A 46 -10.84 17.16 -15.46
N ARG A 47 -10.15 18.27 -15.64
CA ARG A 47 -10.50 19.55 -15.04
C ARG A 47 -11.39 20.34 -16.01
N ASP A 48 -12.40 20.98 -15.49
CA ASP A 48 -13.24 21.86 -16.32
C ASP A 48 -12.45 23.02 -16.88
N ALA A 49 -12.74 23.36 -18.14
CA ALA A 49 -12.04 24.42 -18.90
C ALA A 49 -12.15 25.83 -18.31
N GLY A 50 -12.94 26.02 -17.22
CA GLY A 50 -13.14 27.32 -16.58
C GLY A 50 -12.23 27.63 -15.39
N ALA A 51 -11.35 26.74 -14.99
CA ALA A 51 -10.53 26.86 -13.78
C ALA A 51 -9.12 27.41 -14.07
N GLY A 52 -9.00 28.62 -14.60
CA GLY A 52 -7.72 29.35 -14.69
C GLY A 52 -6.67 28.72 -15.63
N THR A 53 -5.38 28.97 -15.34
CA THR A 53 -4.22 28.54 -16.13
C THR A 53 -4.02 27.02 -16.23
N ASP A 54 -4.75 26.23 -15.46
CA ASP A 54 -4.70 24.76 -15.43
C ASP A 54 -5.82 24.09 -16.25
N ALA A 55 -6.56 24.86 -17.03
CA ALA A 55 -7.60 24.34 -17.91
C ALA A 55 -7.04 23.28 -18.88
N GLY A 56 -7.65 22.08 -18.85
CA GLY A 56 -7.23 20.94 -19.67
C GLY A 56 -6.13 20.06 -19.06
N ARG A 57 -5.55 20.40 -17.92
CA ARG A 57 -4.60 19.55 -17.22
C ARG A 57 -5.35 18.46 -16.45
N ALA A 58 -5.00 17.18 -16.66
CA ALA A 58 -5.60 16.08 -15.93
C ALA A 58 -5.21 16.11 -14.43
N CYS A 59 -6.16 15.77 -13.58
CA CYS A 59 -5.94 15.54 -12.16
C CYS A 59 -5.76 14.03 -11.93
N HIS A 60 -4.72 13.62 -11.22
CA HIS A 60 -4.57 12.22 -10.84
C HIS A 60 -5.67 11.80 -9.87
N PHE A 61 -6.14 10.58 -10.02
CA PHE A 61 -7.05 9.93 -9.08
C PHE A 61 -6.38 8.70 -8.49
N ILE A 62 -6.43 8.57 -7.15
CA ILE A 62 -6.02 7.36 -6.45
C ILE A 62 -7.10 6.97 -5.45
N GLY A 63 -7.58 5.73 -5.56
CA GLY A 63 -8.54 5.13 -4.65
C GLY A 63 -7.87 4.08 -3.76
N LEU A 64 -7.91 4.30 -2.46
CA LEU A 64 -7.39 3.36 -1.45
C LEU A 64 -8.47 2.39 -0.98
N PRO A 65 -8.08 1.19 -0.49
CA PRO A 65 -8.99 0.26 0.15
C PRO A 65 -9.74 0.89 1.33
N GLY A 66 -10.94 0.41 1.67
CA GLY A 66 -11.68 0.84 2.86
C GLY A 66 -11.14 0.28 4.18
N ASN A 67 -10.49 -0.88 4.16
CA ASN A 67 -9.91 -1.48 5.37
C ASN A 67 -8.69 -0.67 5.86
N PRO A 68 -8.63 -0.28 7.15
CA PRO A 68 -7.67 0.71 7.65
C PRO A 68 -6.20 0.31 7.47
N VAL A 69 -5.85 -0.94 7.74
CA VAL A 69 -4.47 -1.43 7.53
C VAL A 69 -4.14 -1.49 6.04
N SER A 70 -5.10 -1.86 5.19
CA SER A 70 -4.90 -1.83 3.73
C SER A 70 -4.64 -0.42 3.24
N SER A 71 -5.48 0.55 3.63
CA SER A 71 -5.30 1.97 3.27
C SER A 71 -3.95 2.49 3.72
N TYR A 72 -3.58 2.24 4.97
CA TYR A 72 -2.31 2.68 5.54
C TYR A 72 -1.11 2.11 4.76
N ILE A 73 -1.07 0.80 4.54
CA ILE A 73 0.06 0.14 3.86
C ILE A 73 0.12 0.53 2.38
N THR A 74 -1.02 0.56 1.67
CA THR A 74 -1.03 1.00 0.27
C THR A 74 -0.65 2.47 0.13
N PHE A 75 -1.06 3.32 1.06
CA PHE A 75 -0.62 4.71 1.07
C PHE A 75 0.90 4.80 1.19
N LEU A 76 1.51 4.16 2.17
CA LEU A 76 2.95 4.23 2.40
C LEU A 76 3.77 3.67 1.23
N LEU A 77 3.32 2.57 0.65
CA LEU A 77 4.09 1.86 -0.39
C LEU A 77 3.86 2.39 -1.80
N LEU A 78 2.71 2.98 -2.10
CA LEU A 78 2.32 3.37 -3.46
C LEU A 78 2.04 4.87 -3.59
N VAL A 79 1.25 5.45 -2.67
CA VAL A 79 0.86 6.86 -2.78
C VAL A 79 1.98 7.81 -2.34
N ARG A 80 2.65 7.49 -1.24
CA ARG A 80 3.77 8.30 -0.76
C ARG A 80 4.87 8.46 -1.82
N PRO A 81 5.44 7.40 -2.42
CA PRO A 81 6.45 7.57 -3.45
C PRO A 81 5.92 8.31 -4.68
N PHE A 82 4.65 8.14 -5.04
CA PHE A 82 4.00 8.92 -6.08
C PHE A 82 3.97 10.42 -5.75
N LEU A 83 3.56 10.79 -4.53
CA LEU A 83 3.56 12.19 -4.07
C LEU A 83 4.96 12.80 -4.04
N LEU A 84 5.95 12.07 -3.53
CA LEU A 84 7.34 12.50 -3.52
C LEU A 84 7.84 12.76 -4.96
N ARG A 85 7.47 11.89 -5.90
CA ARG A 85 7.82 12.08 -7.31
C ARG A 85 7.15 13.32 -7.92
N LEU A 86 5.89 13.58 -7.61
CA LEU A 86 5.19 14.80 -8.02
C LEU A 86 5.84 16.07 -7.45
N GLN A 87 6.42 15.99 -6.26
CA GLN A 87 7.17 17.07 -5.61
C GLN A 87 8.60 17.23 -6.13
N GLY A 88 9.03 16.38 -7.08
CA GLY A 88 10.36 16.46 -7.69
C GLY A 88 11.45 15.65 -6.97
N ALA A 89 11.12 14.83 -5.98
CA ALA A 89 12.09 13.95 -5.33
C ALA A 89 12.70 12.97 -6.35
N ARG A 90 14.02 12.85 -6.35
CA ARG A 90 14.77 11.96 -7.26
C ARG A 90 14.90 10.56 -6.71
N GLU A 91 15.16 10.43 -5.41
CA GLU A 91 15.29 9.16 -4.70
C GLU A 91 14.02 8.90 -3.89
N ILE A 92 13.28 7.86 -4.29
CA ILE A 92 12.03 7.43 -3.65
C ILE A 92 12.09 5.96 -3.24
N ALA A 93 13.20 5.27 -3.56
CA ALA A 93 13.38 3.86 -3.24
C ALA A 93 13.50 3.65 -1.73
N LEU A 94 12.72 2.69 -1.20
CA LEU A 94 12.79 2.32 0.20
C LEU A 94 14.06 1.54 0.50
N LYS A 95 14.77 1.92 1.54
CA LYS A 95 15.89 1.16 2.06
C LYS A 95 15.37 -0.04 2.84
N THR A 96 15.89 -1.20 2.53
CA THR A 96 15.53 -2.46 3.19
C THR A 96 16.71 -3.03 3.94
N ILE A 97 16.42 -3.76 5.02
CA ILE A 97 17.42 -4.46 5.83
C ILE A 97 17.08 -5.96 5.75
N VAL A 98 18.09 -6.82 5.74
CA VAL A 98 17.90 -8.27 5.81
C VAL A 98 18.04 -8.71 7.26
N LEU A 99 17.00 -9.34 7.82
CA LEU A 99 16.95 -9.81 9.20
C LEU A 99 16.40 -11.23 9.27
N PRO A 100 16.79 -12.04 10.29
CA PRO A 100 16.23 -13.36 10.49
C PRO A 100 14.78 -13.29 10.97
N ALA A 101 13.92 -14.15 10.43
CA ALA A 101 12.56 -14.34 10.89
C ALA A 101 12.55 -15.28 12.10
N HIS A 102 12.07 -14.82 13.24
CA HIS A 102 11.80 -15.66 14.42
C HIS A 102 10.34 -16.13 14.45
N PHE A 103 9.80 -16.37 13.27
CA PHE A 103 8.45 -16.91 13.05
C PHE A 103 8.43 -17.78 11.79
N SER A 104 7.36 -18.54 11.63
CA SER A 104 7.14 -19.32 10.41
C SER A 104 5.84 -18.92 9.73
N LEU A 105 5.83 -18.92 8.39
CA LEU A 105 4.67 -18.72 7.53
C LEU A 105 4.61 -19.88 6.53
N GLY A 106 3.94 -20.96 6.91
CA GLY A 106 3.89 -22.22 6.13
C GLY A 106 2.94 -22.18 4.92
N ARG A 107 2.15 -21.10 4.77
CA ARG A 107 1.19 -20.98 3.66
C ARG A 107 1.64 -19.89 2.69
N ALA A 108 1.89 -20.29 1.44
CA ALA A 108 2.12 -19.37 0.33
C ALA A 108 0.81 -18.67 -0.10
N ASP A 109 0.85 -17.37 -0.36
CA ASP A 109 -0.23 -16.61 -1.01
C ASP A 109 0.17 -16.28 -2.47
N LYS A 110 -0.82 -16.18 -3.35
CA LYS A 110 -0.59 -15.76 -4.75
C LYS A 110 -0.20 -14.29 -4.89
N ARG A 111 -0.33 -13.53 -3.83
CA ARG A 111 -0.03 -12.09 -3.77
C ARG A 111 1.25 -11.87 -2.97
N ARG A 112 1.94 -10.78 -3.29
CA ARG A 112 3.02 -10.25 -2.46
C ARG A 112 2.43 -9.76 -1.14
N GLU A 113 2.97 -10.21 -0.01
CA GLU A 113 2.46 -9.85 1.32
C GLU A 113 3.40 -8.89 2.04
N PHE A 114 2.81 -7.89 2.70
CA PHE A 114 3.52 -6.98 3.59
C PHE A 114 3.10 -7.27 5.03
N LEU A 115 3.94 -8.07 5.71
CA LEU A 115 3.65 -8.60 7.04
C LEU A 115 4.07 -7.59 8.11
N ARG A 116 3.21 -7.30 9.09
CA ARG A 116 3.54 -6.44 10.22
C ARG A 116 4.40 -7.22 11.20
N VAL A 117 5.60 -6.71 11.44
CA VAL A 117 6.61 -7.35 12.27
C VAL A 117 7.25 -6.34 13.22
N ARG A 118 7.83 -6.84 14.30
CA ARG A 118 8.62 -6.05 15.26
C ARG A 118 9.96 -6.73 15.46
N ARG A 119 11.00 -5.94 15.73
CA ARG A 119 12.31 -6.45 16.16
C ARG A 119 12.22 -6.98 17.57
N ASN A 120 12.86 -8.09 17.83
CA ASN A 120 12.97 -8.66 19.16
C ASN A 120 14.38 -8.48 19.75
N ALA A 121 14.52 -8.77 21.04
CA ALA A 121 15.80 -8.62 21.74
C ALA A 121 16.92 -9.56 21.24
N GLN A 122 16.57 -10.60 20.49
CA GLN A 122 17.50 -11.57 19.89
C GLN A 122 17.99 -11.15 18.50
N GLY A 123 17.66 -9.93 18.04
CA GLY A 123 18.10 -9.38 16.76
C GLY A 123 17.31 -9.88 15.55
N GLY A 124 16.25 -10.63 15.74
CA GLY A 124 15.35 -11.10 14.68
C GLY A 124 14.01 -10.37 14.67
N LEU A 125 13.10 -10.85 13.83
CA LEU A 125 11.76 -10.33 13.68
C LEU A 125 10.72 -11.29 14.25
N GLU A 126 9.77 -10.75 14.99
CA GLU A 126 8.55 -11.45 15.41
C GLU A 126 7.34 -10.96 14.62
N LEU A 127 6.43 -11.87 14.30
CA LEU A 127 5.24 -11.60 13.52
C LEU A 127 4.08 -11.17 14.43
N PHE A 128 3.37 -10.10 14.09
CA PHE A 128 2.08 -9.81 14.73
C PHE A 128 1.10 -10.96 14.47
N ALA A 129 0.49 -11.49 15.53
CA ALA A 129 -0.32 -12.71 15.44
C ALA A 129 -1.50 -12.61 14.47
N ASN A 130 -2.15 -11.44 14.39
CA ASN A 130 -3.31 -11.23 13.53
C ASN A 130 -2.98 -10.28 12.35
N GLN A 131 -2.67 -10.86 11.20
CA GLN A 131 -2.35 -10.12 9.96
C GLN A 131 -3.60 -9.65 9.18
N SER A 132 -4.79 -9.62 9.80
CA SER A 132 -6.01 -9.10 9.15
C SER A 132 -5.89 -7.61 8.82
N SER A 133 -6.50 -7.20 7.72
CA SER A 133 -6.51 -5.81 7.22
C SER A 133 -7.38 -4.86 8.05
N GLY A 134 -8.22 -5.38 8.94
CA GLY A 134 -9.06 -4.58 9.85
C GLY A 134 -8.38 -4.28 11.20
N VAL A 135 -7.26 -4.93 11.53
CA VAL A 135 -6.63 -4.82 12.86
C VAL A 135 -5.59 -3.70 12.87
N LEU A 136 -6.06 -2.45 13.03
CA LEU A 136 -5.21 -1.26 12.99
C LEU A 136 -4.14 -1.25 14.09
N THR A 137 -4.39 -1.86 15.24
CA THR A 137 -3.41 -1.99 16.34
C THR A 137 -2.12 -2.69 15.89
N SER A 138 -2.18 -3.53 14.84
CA SER A 138 -1.00 -4.17 14.26
C SER A 138 0.01 -3.17 13.68
N THR A 139 -0.44 -2.02 13.19
CA THR A 139 0.44 -0.98 12.63
C THR A 139 1.12 -0.15 13.72
N HIS A 140 0.45 0.02 14.87
CA HIS A 140 1.04 0.67 16.04
C HIS A 140 2.09 -0.23 16.71
N TRP A 141 1.83 -1.53 16.77
CA TRP A 141 2.75 -2.50 17.37
C TRP A 141 4.00 -2.74 16.53
N ALA A 142 3.90 -2.65 15.20
CA ALA A 142 4.97 -3.01 14.28
C ALA A 142 6.08 -1.96 14.22
N ASP A 143 7.33 -2.39 14.14
CA ASP A 143 8.48 -1.55 13.81
C ASP A 143 8.66 -1.40 12.28
N GLY A 144 8.00 -2.27 11.51
CA GLY A 144 8.11 -2.27 10.05
C GLY A 144 7.34 -3.41 9.40
N LEU A 145 7.64 -3.59 8.12
CA LEU A 145 7.01 -4.59 7.26
C LEU A 145 8.05 -5.59 6.75
N VAL A 146 7.70 -6.87 6.71
CA VAL A 146 8.42 -7.84 5.88
C VAL A 146 7.81 -7.83 4.48
N ASP A 147 8.63 -7.59 3.48
CA ASP A 147 8.31 -7.70 2.07
C ASP A 147 8.43 -9.17 1.64
N HIS A 148 7.32 -9.88 1.63
CA HIS A 148 7.25 -11.31 1.37
C HIS A 148 6.77 -11.58 -0.06
N PRO A 149 7.59 -12.24 -0.90
CA PRO A 149 7.23 -12.54 -2.29
C PRO A 149 6.02 -13.47 -2.42
N ALA A 150 5.26 -13.29 -3.50
CA ALA A 150 4.19 -14.21 -3.85
C ALA A 150 4.72 -15.64 -4.05
N GLY A 151 3.97 -16.63 -3.60
CA GLY A 151 4.30 -18.06 -3.76
C GLY A 151 5.38 -18.59 -2.81
N ALA A 152 5.96 -17.72 -1.95
CA ALA A 152 6.98 -18.13 -0.99
C ALA A 152 6.39 -18.55 0.37
N THR A 153 7.19 -19.23 1.16
CA THR A 153 6.96 -19.54 2.59
C THR A 153 8.13 -18.99 3.41
N ILE A 154 7.98 -18.89 4.71
CA ILE A 154 9.05 -18.51 5.64
C ILE A 154 9.17 -19.61 6.71
N ALA A 155 10.37 -20.13 6.89
CA ALA A 155 10.73 -20.95 8.05
C ALA A 155 11.41 -20.08 9.11
N ALA A 156 11.28 -20.44 10.39
CA ALA A 156 12.03 -19.76 11.45
C ALA A 156 13.53 -19.88 11.18
N GLY A 157 14.23 -18.75 11.23
CA GLY A 157 15.66 -18.63 10.89
C GLY A 157 15.93 -18.17 9.47
N ASP A 158 14.95 -18.20 8.57
CA ASP A 158 15.12 -17.64 7.22
C ASP A 158 15.38 -16.13 7.28
N THR A 159 16.21 -15.65 6.36
CA THR A 159 16.43 -14.22 6.19
C THR A 159 15.34 -13.59 5.34
N VAL A 160 14.77 -12.48 5.81
CA VAL A 160 13.67 -11.78 5.13
C VAL A 160 13.99 -10.30 4.93
N ARG A 161 13.37 -9.70 3.92
CA ARG A 161 13.50 -8.26 3.63
C ARG A 161 12.60 -7.47 4.56
N PHE A 162 13.20 -6.71 5.45
CA PHE A 162 12.53 -5.83 6.38
C PHE A 162 12.58 -4.39 5.90
N ILE A 163 11.44 -3.72 5.90
CA ILE A 163 11.26 -2.30 5.61
C ILE A 163 10.93 -1.60 6.92
N PRO A 164 11.82 -0.82 7.53
CA PRO A 164 11.49 -0.08 8.74
C PRO A 164 10.38 0.94 8.52
N LEU A 165 9.48 1.15 9.48
CA LEU A 165 8.48 2.21 9.41
C LEU A 165 9.09 3.60 9.29
N ALA A 166 10.26 3.83 9.89
CA ALA A 166 10.98 5.08 9.74
C ALA A 166 11.31 5.41 8.28
N GLU A 167 11.65 4.41 7.45
CA GLU A 167 11.89 4.60 6.01
C GLU A 167 10.58 4.88 5.24
N LEU A 168 9.48 4.30 5.70
CA LEU A 168 8.16 4.50 5.09
C LEU A 168 7.55 5.86 5.40
N MET A 169 7.97 6.49 6.49
CA MET A 169 7.43 7.78 6.98
C MET A 169 8.38 8.97 6.76
N ALA A 170 9.63 8.73 6.38
CA ALA A 170 10.65 9.74 6.13
C ALA A 170 10.35 10.67 4.94
#